data_514a63697b5f36eb8dc1f0bcac2e51bd
#
_entry.id   514a63697b5f36eb8dc1f0bcac2e51bd
#
_cell.length_a   1.000
_cell.length_b   1.000
_cell.length_c   1.000
_cell.angle_alpha   90.00
_cell.angle_beta   90.00
_cell.angle_gamma   90.00
#
_symmetry.space_group_name_H-M   'P 1'
#
loop_
_entity.id
_entity.type
_entity.pdbx_description
1 polymer ?
#
loop_
_entity_poly.entity_id
_entity_poly.type
_entity_poly.pdbx_seq_one_letter_code
_entity_poly.pdbx_strand_id
1 'polypeptide(L)'
;MSGTSLDGLDIIKCTFQKGNDWSFKIEEGITVKYSNNWSELLKKSHEKKPNDLPTNDFLYGEYIGKQVKTFIKKNNFKDDLIASHGHTIFHQPENKITLQIGNGQNIANITNTTTISDFRSLDVKLNGQGAPLVPIGDLKLFQDYFF
;
A
#
# COMPACT_ATOMS: atom_id res chain seq x y z
N MET A 1 -1.28 0.79 4.22
CA MET A 1 -0.70 -0.57 4.10
C MET A 1 -1.63 -1.58 4.77
N SER A 2 -1.69 -2.81 4.28
CA SER A 2 -2.50 -3.88 4.89
C SER A 2 -1.64 -5.12 5.01
N GLY A 3 -1.41 -5.56 6.24
CA GLY A 3 -0.61 -6.75 6.53
C GLY A 3 -1.45 -8.04 6.51
N THR A 4 -0.78 -9.19 6.52
CA THR A 4 -1.41 -10.51 6.61
C THR A 4 -2.05 -10.79 7.98
N SER A 5 -1.77 -9.96 8.99
CA SER A 5 -2.44 -9.98 10.31
C SER A 5 -3.94 -9.68 10.22
N LEU A 6 -4.40 -9.00 9.15
CA LEU A 6 -5.80 -8.64 8.91
C LEU A 6 -6.44 -7.83 10.06
N ASP A 7 -5.65 -7.11 10.82
CA ASP A 7 -6.09 -6.27 11.94
C ASP A 7 -6.60 -4.90 11.49
N GLY A 8 -6.11 -4.38 10.36
CA GLY A 8 -6.56 -3.11 9.82
C GLY A 8 -5.78 -2.61 8.61
N LEU A 9 -6.21 -1.44 8.16
CA LEU A 9 -5.55 -0.64 7.15
C LEU A 9 -4.75 0.47 7.84
N ASP A 10 -3.43 0.43 7.73
CA ASP A 10 -2.56 1.51 8.21
C ASP A 10 -2.47 2.62 7.18
N ILE A 11 -2.71 3.84 7.64
CA ILE A 11 -2.61 5.07 6.85
C ILE A 11 -1.69 6.01 7.61
N ILE A 12 -0.67 6.53 6.93
CA ILE A 12 0.28 7.45 7.51
C ILE A 12 0.50 8.65 6.58
N LYS A 13 0.57 9.83 7.14
CA LYS A 13 1.01 11.04 6.46
C LYS A 13 2.46 11.31 6.80
N CYS A 14 3.30 11.38 5.77
CA CYS A 14 4.70 11.74 5.88
C CYS A 14 5.01 12.91 4.94
N THR A 15 5.88 13.80 5.39
CA THR A 15 6.54 14.79 4.53
C THR A 15 7.98 14.34 4.31
N PHE A 16 8.39 14.29 3.05
CA PHE A 16 9.76 13.99 2.65
C PHE A 16 10.40 15.24 2.05
N GLN A 17 11.66 15.49 2.40
CA GLN A 17 12.44 16.58 1.85
C GLN A 17 13.77 16.04 1.34
N LYS A 18 14.17 16.53 0.16
CA LYS A 18 15.48 16.22 -0.44
C LYS A 18 16.33 17.47 -0.41
N GLY A 19 17.34 17.47 0.50
CA GLY A 19 18.48 18.39 0.48
C GLY A 19 19.71 17.69 -0.10
N ASN A 20 20.84 17.77 0.59
CA ASN A 20 21.99 16.89 0.31
C ASN A 20 21.60 15.43 0.57
N ASP A 21 20.92 15.19 1.66
CA ASP A 21 20.35 13.89 2.04
C ASP A 21 18.82 13.95 2.13
N TRP A 22 18.18 12.77 2.20
CA TRP A 22 16.76 12.69 2.43
C TRP A 22 16.43 12.82 3.91
N SER A 23 15.40 13.60 4.19
CA SER A 23 14.78 13.66 5.51
C SER A 23 13.29 13.43 5.42
N PHE A 24 12.68 13.02 6.53
CA PHE A 24 11.25 12.81 6.61
C PHE A 24 10.68 13.27 7.96
N LYS A 25 9.39 13.55 7.94
CA LYS A 25 8.60 13.82 9.14
C LYS A 25 7.30 13.06 9.07
N ILE A 26 6.99 12.30 10.12
CA ILE A 26 5.68 11.68 10.29
C ILE A 26 4.76 12.75 10.89
N GLU A 27 3.68 13.07 10.18
CA GLU A 27 2.70 14.07 10.62
C GLU A 27 1.60 13.44 11.44
N GLU A 28 1.04 12.32 10.97
CA GLU A 28 -0.07 11.62 11.60
C GLU A 28 -0.14 10.17 11.10
N GLY A 29 -0.67 9.28 11.89
CA GLY A 29 -0.88 7.88 11.52
C GLY A 29 -2.09 7.28 12.21
N ILE A 30 -2.82 6.43 11.50
CA ILE A 30 -3.95 5.67 12.05
C ILE A 30 -3.95 4.23 11.53
N THR A 31 -4.50 3.32 12.33
CA THR A 31 -4.93 2.00 11.88
C THR A 31 -6.46 1.97 11.85
N VAL A 32 -7.03 1.81 10.68
CA VAL A 32 -8.47 1.62 10.49
C VAL A 32 -8.79 0.14 10.59
N LYS A 33 -9.37 -0.29 11.71
CA LYS A 33 -9.75 -1.70 11.92
C LYS A 33 -10.69 -2.18 10.84
N TYR A 34 -10.47 -3.40 10.35
CA TYR A 34 -11.40 -4.04 9.42
C TYR A 34 -12.68 -4.46 10.14
N SER A 35 -13.82 -4.34 9.43
CA SER A 35 -15.01 -5.08 9.80
C SER A 35 -14.81 -6.58 9.55
N ASN A 36 -15.62 -7.43 10.19
CA ASN A 36 -15.59 -8.88 9.97
C ASN A 36 -15.71 -9.22 8.48
N ASN A 37 -16.58 -8.51 7.75
CA ASN A 37 -16.76 -8.72 6.31
C ASN A 37 -15.48 -8.45 5.50
N TRP A 38 -14.75 -7.38 5.83
CA TRP A 38 -13.48 -7.08 5.17
C TRP A 38 -12.39 -8.09 5.51
N SER A 39 -12.26 -8.46 6.77
CA SER A 39 -11.30 -9.48 7.19
C SER A 39 -11.56 -10.82 6.49
N GLU A 40 -12.83 -11.25 6.41
CA GLU A 40 -13.19 -12.46 5.68
C GLU A 40 -12.95 -12.38 4.18
N LEU A 41 -13.28 -11.26 3.54
CA LEU A 41 -13.05 -11.05 2.11
C LEU A 41 -11.55 -11.15 1.78
N LEU A 42 -10.70 -10.45 2.54
CA LEU A 42 -9.26 -10.48 2.34
C LEU A 42 -8.69 -11.88 2.59
N LYS A 43 -9.10 -12.53 3.69
CA LYS A 43 -8.69 -13.89 4.01
C LYS A 43 -9.06 -14.89 2.90
N LYS A 44 -10.31 -14.87 2.42
CA LYS A 44 -10.78 -15.77 1.37
C LYS A 44 -10.21 -15.44 -0.03
N SER A 45 -9.61 -14.24 -0.20
CA SER A 45 -9.02 -13.87 -1.49
C SER A 45 -7.83 -14.76 -1.89
N HIS A 46 -7.13 -15.35 -0.92
CA HIS A 46 -6.05 -16.32 -1.20
C HIS A 46 -6.57 -17.66 -1.80
N GLU A 47 -7.83 -17.97 -1.59
CA GLU A 47 -8.46 -19.21 -2.08
C GLU A 47 -9.09 -19.03 -3.47
N LYS A 48 -9.19 -17.79 -3.95
CA LYS A 48 -9.82 -17.45 -5.22
C LYS A 48 -8.90 -17.72 -6.41
N LYS A 49 -9.52 -18.06 -7.53
CA LYS A 49 -8.81 -18.11 -8.81
C LYS A 49 -8.45 -16.69 -9.26
N PRO A 50 -7.35 -16.50 -10.01
CA PRO A 50 -6.94 -15.18 -10.49
C PRO A 50 -8.04 -14.38 -11.20
N ASN A 51 -8.92 -15.07 -11.95
CA ASN A 51 -10.01 -14.44 -12.69
C ASN A 51 -11.14 -13.88 -11.79
N ASP A 52 -11.21 -14.29 -10.53
CA ASP A 52 -12.23 -13.83 -9.59
C ASP A 52 -11.73 -12.64 -8.73
N LEU A 53 -10.46 -12.31 -8.84
CA LEU A 53 -9.82 -11.27 -8.05
C LEU A 53 -10.05 -9.82 -8.54
N PRO A 54 -10.33 -9.53 -9.83
CA PRO A 54 -10.55 -8.16 -10.28
C PRO A 54 -11.66 -7.43 -9.52
N THR A 55 -12.73 -8.14 -9.14
CA THR A 55 -13.80 -7.56 -8.31
C THR A 55 -13.30 -7.20 -6.92
N ASN A 56 -12.50 -8.07 -6.29
CA ASN A 56 -11.94 -7.79 -4.97
C ASN A 56 -10.90 -6.65 -5.02
N ASP A 57 -10.10 -6.60 -6.08
CA ASP A 57 -9.15 -5.51 -6.34
C ASP A 57 -9.87 -4.16 -6.44
N PHE A 58 -10.94 -4.11 -7.22
CA PHE A 58 -11.76 -2.92 -7.38
C PHE A 58 -12.37 -2.48 -6.04
N LEU A 59 -13.09 -3.39 -5.36
CA LEU A 59 -13.78 -3.10 -4.09
C LEU A 59 -12.80 -2.67 -2.99
N TYR A 60 -11.64 -3.32 -2.93
CA TYR A 60 -10.66 -2.98 -1.93
C TYR A 60 -9.96 -1.64 -2.24
N GLY A 61 -9.73 -1.34 -3.52
CA GLY A 61 -9.27 -0.01 -3.95
C GLY A 61 -10.25 1.11 -3.56
N GLU A 62 -11.56 0.87 -3.74
CA GLU A 62 -12.60 1.80 -3.25
C GLU A 62 -12.57 1.98 -1.73
N TYR A 63 -12.43 0.88 -1.00
CA TYR A 63 -12.34 0.92 0.47
C TYR A 63 -11.14 1.77 0.91
N ILE A 64 -9.95 1.49 0.40
CA ILE A 64 -8.73 2.26 0.69
C ILE A 64 -8.96 3.74 0.37
N GLY A 65 -9.45 4.05 -0.84
CA GLY A 65 -9.69 5.42 -1.28
C GLY A 65 -10.63 6.19 -0.34
N LYS A 66 -11.72 5.55 0.12
CA LYS A 66 -12.68 6.15 1.07
C LYS A 66 -12.03 6.42 2.44
N GLN A 67 -11.23 5.47 2.97
CA GLN A 67 -10.55 5.66 4.25
C GLN A 67 -9.48 6.76 4.17
N VAL A 68 -8.66 6.76 3.11
CA VAL A 68 -7.64 7.79 2.89
C VAL A 68 -8.28 9.17 2.73
N LYS A 69 -9.34 9.29 1.94
CA LYS A 69 -10.08 10.55 1.78
C LYS A 69 -10.62 11.09 3.10
N THR A 70 -11.14 10.20 3.95
CA THR A 70 -11.63 10.55 5.29
C THR A 70 -10.49 11.04 6.17
N PHE A 71 -9.35 10.35 6.16
CA PHE A 71 -8.16 10.72 6.90
C PHE A 71 -7.62 12.10 6.49
N ILE A 72 -7.48 12.35 5.18
CA ILE A 72 -7.06 13.64 4.61
C ILE A 72 -7.99 14.77 5.07
N LYS A 73 -9.31 14.58 4.91
CA LYS A 73 -10.29 15.59 5.29
C LYS A 73 -10.30 15.88 6.77
N LYS A 74 -10.26 14.86 7.61
CA LYS A 74 -10.28 15.00 9.08
C LYS A 74 -9.12 15.86 9.59
N ASN A 75 -7.96 15.73 8.98
CA ASN A 75 -6.73 16.41 9.40
C ASN A 75 -6.41 17.66 8.57
N ASN A 76 -7.27 18.00 7.60
CA ASN A 76 -7.06 19.12 6.68
C ASN A 76 -5.69 19.07 5.96
N PHE A 77 -5.26 17.87 5.57
CA PHE A 77 -4.00 17.67 4.87
C PHE A 77 -4.09 18.08 3.40
N LYS A 78 -2.95 18.52 2.87
CA LYS A 78 -2.70 18.63 1.43
C LYS A 78 -1.69 17.56 1.07
N ASP A 79 -2.01 16.76 0.07
CA ASP A 79 -1.19 15.63 -0.34
C ASP A 79 -0.81 15.75 -1.80
N ASP A 80 0.47 15.56 -2.11
CA ASP A 80 0.98 15.57 -3.48
C ASP A 80 0.84 14.18 -4.10
N LEU A 81 0.92 13.13 -3.26
CA LEU A 81 1.03 11.75 -3.70
C LEU A 81 0.48 10.79 -2.64
N ILE A 82 -0.16 9.72 -3.12
CA ILE A 82 -0.51 8.55 -2.32
C ILE A 82 0.33 7.36 -2.79
N ALA A 83 1.01 6.69 -1.88
CA ALA A 83 1.69 5.43 -2.13
C ALA A 83 0.88 4.30 -1.48
N SER A 84 0.33 3.38 -2.29
CA SER A 84 -0.50 2.28 -1.80
C SER A 84 0.11 0.93 -2.15
N HIS A 85 0.50 0.17 -1.12
CA HIS A 85 0.98 -1.21 -1.29
C HIS A 85 -0.17 -2.19 -1.61
N GLY A 86 -1.39 -1.88 -1.21
CA GLY A 86 -2.51 -2.82 -1.27
C GLY A 86 -2.38 -3.94 -0.25
N HIS A 87 -3.07 -5.06 -0.51
CA HIS A 87 -3.02 -6.29 0.27
C HIS A 87 -2.48 -7.44 -0.59
N THR A 88 -1.42 -8.11 -0.11
CA THR A 88 -0.78 -9.19 -0.86
C THR A 88 -1.63 -10.45 -0.84
N ILE A 89 -1.99 -10.95 -2.02
CA ILE A 89 -2.70 -12.21 -2.21
C ILE A 89 -1.74 -13.33 -2.58
N PHE A 90 -0.86 -13.08 -3.57
CA PHE A 90 0.15 -14.04 -4.00
C PHE A 90 1.52 -13.37 -4.05
N HIS A 91 2.52 -14.14 -3.63
CA HIS A 91 3.92 -13.73 -3.78
C HIS A 91 4.80 -14.97 -3.95
N GLN A 92 5.06 -15.31 -5.20
CA GLN A 92 5.84 -16.47 -5.65
C GLN A 92 6.80 -16.00 -6.76
N PRO A 93 7.84 -15.22 -6.43
CA PRO A 93 8.74 -14.64 -7.42
C PRO A 93 9.46 -15.68 -8.26
N GLU A 94 9.73 -16.87 -7.71
CA GLU A 94 10.29 -18.01 -8.44
C GLU A 94 9.38 -18.47 -9.60
N ASN A 95 8.07 -18.27 -9.48
CA ASN A 95 7.08 -18.53 -10.53
C ASN A 95 6.70 -17.26 -11.31
N LYS A 96 7.42 -16.15 -11.10
CA LYS A 96 7.13 -14.83 -11.68
C LYS A 96 5.73 -14.30 -11.34
N ILE A 97 5.19 -14.71 -10.18
CA ILE A 97 3.86 -14.34 -9.71
C ILE A 97 3.98 -13.45 -8.49
N THR A 98 3.39 -12.28 -8.57
CA THR A 98 3.08 -11.43 -7.42
C THR A 98 1.78 -10.70 -7.68
N LEU A 99 0.91 -10.61 -6.69
CA LEU A 99 -0.37 -9.93 -6.80
C LEU A 99 -0.74 -9.28 -5.48
N GLN A 100 -0.90 -7.99 -5.54
CA GLN A 100 -1.49 -7.18 -4.48
C GLN A 100 -2.80 -6.61 -5.00
N ILE A 101 -3.88 -6.74 -4.23
CA ILE A 101 -5.17 -6.10 -4.52
C ILE A 101 -5.27 -4.75 -3.83
N GLY A 102 -6.09 -3.87 -4.37
CA GLY A 102 -6.29 -2.49 -3.93
C GLY A 102 -6.00 -1.51 -5.06
N ASN A 103 -6.91 -1.52 -6.05
CA ASN A 103 -6.78 -0.81 -7.32
C ASN A 103 -6.39 0.66 -7.15
N GLY A 104 -5.18 1.01 -7.60
CA GLY A 104 -4.63 2.36 -7.45
C GLY A 104 -5.42 3.42 -8.21
N GLN A 105 -6.02 3.08 -9.37
CA GLN A 105 -6.85 4.02 -10.11
C GLN A 105 -8.12 4.39 -9.34
N ASN A 106 -8.73 3.43 -8.64
CA ASN A 106 -9.89 3.71 -7.79
C ASN A 106 -9.52 4.61 -6.61
N ILE A 107 -8.36 4.38 -6.00
CA ILE A 107 -7.85 5.26 -4.94
C ILE A 107 -7.68 6.68 -5.48
N ALA A 108 -7.01 6.83 -6.63
CA ALA A 108 -6.80 8.13 -7.25
C ALA A 108 -8.11 8.85 -7.59
N ASN A 109 -9.07 8.15 -8.17
CA ASN A 109 -10.38 8.70 -8.53
C ASN A 109 -11.16 9.20 -7.31
N ILE A 110 -11.12 8.46 -6.20
CA ILE A 110 -11.86 8.81 -4.97
C ILE A 110 -11.19 9.96 -4.23
N THR A 111 -9.88 9.95 -4.15
CA THR A 111 -9.11 10.95 -3.39
C THR A 111 -8.84 12.22 -4.20
N ASN A 112 -8.90 12.13 -5.52
CA ASN A 112 -8.46 13.15 -6.47
C ASN A 112 -6.96 13.49 -6.29
N THR A 113 -6.15 12.48 -5.94
CA THR A 113 -4.71 12.62 -5.69
C THR A 113 -3.97 11.55 -6.51
N THR A 114 -2.84 11.92 -7.10
CA THR A 114 -1.97 10.97 -7.81
C THR A 114 -1.64 9.78 -6.89
N THR A 115 -1.85 8.56 -7.39
CA THR A 115 -1.61 7.35 -6.60
C THR A 115 -0.59 6.46 -7.30
N ILE A 116 0.43 6.05 -6.59
CA ILE A 116 1.40 5.03 -7.00
C ILE A 116 1.05 3.73 -6.29
N SER A 117 0.98 2.65 -7.04
CA SER A 117 0.68 1.30 -6.55
C SER A 117 1.51 0.26 -7.32
N ASP A 118 1.37 -1.02 -6.97
CA ASP A 118 2.06 -2.14 -7.60
C ASP A 118 3.59 -2.01 -7.61
N PHE A 119 4.17 -1.95 -6.42
CA PHE A 119 5.62 -1.81 -6.23
C PHE A 119 6.44 -3.07 -6.54
N ARG A 120 5.81 -4.22 -6.80
CA ARG A 120 6.48 -5.52 -6.88
C ARG A 120 6.51 -6.12 -8.28
N SER A 121 5.47 -5.89 -9.08
CA SER A 121 5.28 -6.62 -10.36
C SER A 121 6.39 -6.40 -11.36
N LEU A 122 6.93 -5.17 -11.46
CA LEU A 122 8.00 -4.88 -12.41
C LEU A 122 9.29 -5.61 -12.04
N ASP A 123 9.67 -5.59 -10.77
CA ASP A 123 10.87 -6.26 -10.29
C ASP A 123 10.79 -7.78 -10.50
N VAL A 124 9.65 -8.39 -10.14
CA VAL A 124 9.40 -9.82 -10.36
C VAL A 124 9.44 -10.18 -11.84
N LYS A 125 8.87 -9.36 -12.74
CA LYS A 125 8.94 -9.56 -14.20
C LYS A 125 10.39 -9.53 -14.70
N LEU A 126 11.23 -8.71 -14.11
CA LEU A 126 12.66 -8.60 -14.42
C LEU A 126 13.53 -9.64 -13.71
N ASN A 127 12.93 -10.69 -13.15
CA ASN A 127 13.55 -11.77 -12.37
C ASN A 127 14.10 -11.32 -11.00
N GLY A 128 13.65 -10.21 -10.46
CA GLY A 128 13.87 -9.81 -9.09
C GLY A 128 12.91 -10.50 -8.12
N GLN A 129 13.11 -10.25 -6.83
CA GLN A 129 12.31 -10.85 -5.76
C GLN A 129 11.01 -10.06 -5.48
N GLY A 130 10.91 -8.80 -5.89
CA GLY A 130 9.80 -7.91 -5.53
C GLY A 130 9.68 -7.63 -4.02
N ALA A 131 10.61 -8.12 -3.21
CA ALA A 131 10.69 -7.98 -1.77
C ALA A 131 12.13 -8.21 -1.28
N PRO A 132 12.53 -7.60 -0.15
CA PRO A 132 11.82 -6.58 0.61
C PRO A 132 11.82 -5.22 -0.09
N LEU A 133 10.86 -4.34 0.24
CA LEU A 133 10.78 -2.97 -0.29
C LEU A 133 11.49 -1.94 0.60
N VAL A 134 11.82 -2.33 1.83
CA VAL A 134 12.32 -1.45 2.90
C VAL A 134 13.80 -1.03 2.73
N PRO A 135 14.74 -1.86 2.22
CA PRO A 135 16.17 -1.57 2.25
C PRO A 135 16.58 -0.24 1.62
N ILE A 136 15.91 0.19 0.56
CA ILE A 136 16.19 1.50 -0.07
C ILE A 136 15.79 2.66 0.85
N GLY A 137 14.71 2.47 1.61
CA GLY A 137 14.27 3.43 2.62
C GLY A 137 15.25 3.49 3.79
N ASP A 138 15.68 2.33 4.28
CA ASP A 138 16.67 2.25 5.35
C ASP A 138 17.96 2.97 4.96
N LEU A 139 18.49 2.67 3.77
CA LEU A 139 19.69 3.32 3.25
C LEU A 139 19.55 4.83 3.10
N LYS A 140 18.36 5.34 2.71
CA LYS A 140 18.17 6.76 2.39
C LYS A 140 17.73 7.61 3.57
N LEU A 141 17.07 7.00 4.56
CA LEU A 141 16.40 7.72 5.64
C LEU A 141 17.00 7.41 7.01
N PHE A 142 17.70 6.28 7.18
CA PHE A 142 18.15 5.78 8.47
C PHE A 142 19.64 5.43 8.51
N GLN A 143 20.42 5.80 7.49
CA GLN A 143 21.87 5.48 7.44
C GLN A 143 22.64 5.94 8.68
N ASP A 144 22.22 7.04 9.32
CA ASP A 144 22.88 7.59 10.50
C ASP A 144 22.53 6.82 11.80
N TYR A 145 21.61 5.85 11.73
CA TYR A 145 21.16 5.04 12.88
C TYR A 145 21.74 3.63 12.89
N PHE A 146 22.42 3.23 11.80
CA PHE A 146 23.06 1.92 11.70
C PHE A 146 24.57 2.06 11.98
N PHE A 147 24.92 1.86 13.25
CA PHE A 147 26.31 1.70 13.71
C PHE A 147 26.45 0.44 14.55
#